data_bec4bb451cdc571d258971092553b403
#
_entry.id   bec4bb451cdc571d258971092553b403
#
_cell.length_a   1.000
_cell.length_b   1.000
_cell.length_c   1.000
_cell.angle_alpha   90.00
_cell.angle_beta   90.00
_cell.angle_gamma   90.00
#
_symmetry.space_group_name_H-M   'P 1'
#
loop_
_entity.id
_entity.type
_entity.pdbx_description
1 polymer ?
#
loop_
_entity_poly.entity_id
_entity_poly.type
_entity_poly.pdbx_seq_one_letter_code
_entity_poly.pdbx_strand_id
1 'polypeptide(L)'
;MDNPSLPNEGEEREEGKNSTLMEKIQQLGTTNVPQMSQDSQIHCLTIIGQIEGHMQLSPQNKTTKYEHVIPQIVAIEQNPNIEGLLVILNTVGGDVEAGLAIAEMLASLSKPTVSIVLGGGHSIGVPIAVSCDYSYIAETATMTIHPIRLTGLVIGVPQTFEYLDKMQERVINFVTKHSKVTEESFKELMFAKGNLTRDIGTNVIGNEAVNIGMINEVGGVGQAMRKLNELISANKHESGGEEGLLQ
;
A
#
# COMPACT_ATOMS: atom_id res chain seq x y z
N MET A 1 9.72 54.16 38.60
CA MET A 1 10.63 53.03 38.59
C MET A 1 9.78 51.83 38.19
N ASP A 2 9.68 51.63 36.89
CA ASP A 2 8.84 50.55 36.31
C ASP A 2 9.70 49.29 36.22
N ASN A 3 9.16 48.23 36.78
CA ASN A 3 9.77 46.90 36.76
C ASN A 3 9.35 46.18 35.47
N PRO A 4 10.27 45.76 34.59
CA PRO A 4 9.88 45.02 33.40
C PRO A 4 9.47 43.59 33.78
N SER A 5 8.25 43.22 33.42
CA SER A 5 7.71 41.86 33.54
C SER A 5 8.54 40.87 32.72
N LEU A 6 8.98 39.81 33.35
CA LEU A 6 9.68 38.69 32.71
C LEU A 6 8.71 37.95 31.77
N PRO A 7 9.18 37.44 30.61
CA PRO A 7 8.36 36.68 29.72
C PRO A 7 7.97 35.31 30.33
N ASN A 8 6.80 34.85 29.97
CA ASN A 8 6.14 33.67 30.53
C ASN A 8 6.83 32.38 30.01
N GLU A 9 7.64 31.73 30.82
CA GLU A 9 8.41 30.53 30.45
C GLU A 9 7.53 29.34 29.95
N GLY A 10 6.21 29.41 30.07
CA GLY A 10 5.27 28.42 29.61
C GLY A 10 5.02 28.43 28.10
N GLU A 11 4.95 29.62 27.50
CA GLU A 11 4.67 29.79 26.06
C GLU A 11 5.88 29.41 25.18
N GLU A 12 7.10 29.75 25.62
CA GLU A 12 8.32 29.36 24.90
C GLU A 12 8.57 27.84 24.87
N ARG A 13 8.10 27.10 25.89
CA ARG A 13 8.23 25.61 25.93
C ARG A 13 7.23 24.89 25.04
N GLU A 14 6.05 25.43 24.79
CA GLU A 14 5.07 24.86 23.88
C GLU A 14 5.41 25.14 22.41
N GLU A 15 5.87 26.33 22.07
CA GLU A 15 6.33 26.65 20.70
C GLU A 15 7.57 25.85 20.32
N GLY A 16 8.52 25.65 21.22
CA GLY A 16 9.72 24.83 20.98
C GLY A 16 9.40 23.35 20.79
N LYS A 17 8.40 22.80 21.47
CA LYS A 17 7.97 21.40 21.30
C LYS A 17 7.23 21.19 19.99
N ASN A 18 6.41 22.16 19.57
CA ASN A 18 5.67 22.11 18.31
C ASN A 18 6.61 22.23 17.10
N SER A 19 7.64 23.09 17.14
CA SER A 19 8.63 23.20 16.07
C SER A 19 9.44 21.91 15.93
N THR A 20 9.85 21.28 17.02
CA THR A 20 10.61 20.02 17.01
C THR A 20 9.75 18.84 16.49
N LEU A 21 8.44 18.84 16.78
CA LEU A 21 7.52 17.82 16.27
C LEU A 21 7.29 18.00 14.76
N MET A 22 7.11 19.24 14.30
CA MET A 22 6.98 19.57 12.86
C MET A 22 8.24 19.21 12.07
N GLU A 23 9.43 19.50 12.60
CA GLU A 23 10.69 19.09 11.97
C GLU A 23 10.83 17.56 11.88
N LYS A 24 10.42 16.83 12.91
CA LYS A 24 10.40 15.36 12.89
C LYS A 24 9.38 14.82 11.87
N ILE A 25 8.21 15.43 11.75
CA ILE A 25 7.19 15.08 10.76
C ILE A 25 7.70 15.36 9.36
N GLN A 26 8.39 16.47 9.11
CA GLN A 26 9.03 16.77 7.82
C GLN A 26 10.18 15.81 7.50
N GLN A 27 10.99 15.41 8.46
CA GLN A 27 12.05 14.40 8.29
C GLN A 27 11.50 13.00 7.98
N LEU A 28 10.31 12.67 8.50
CA LEU A 28 9.64 11.39 8.25
C LEU A 28 8.89 11.35 6.92
N GLY A 29 8.89 12.46 6.15
CA GLY A 29 8.27 12.53 4.81
C GLY A 29 6.74 12.43 4.83
N THR A 30 6.11 12.51 5.99
CA THR A 30 4.67 12.69 6.10
C THR A 30 4.36 14.16 5.80
N THR A 31 4.01 14.45 4.55
CA THR A 31 3.26 15.67 4.26
C THR A 31 2.03 15.71 5.18
N ASN A 32 1.73 16.88 5.74
CA ASN A 32 0.48 17.12 6.46
C ASN A 32 -0.68 16.64 5.58
N VAL A 33 -1.10 15.40 5.75
CA VAL A 33 -2.41 14.99 5.28
C VAL A 33 -3.36 15.80 6.16
N PRO A 34 -4.22 16.66 5.58
CA PRO A 34 -5.25 17.30 6.37
C PRO A 34 -5.89 16.22 7.23
N GLN A 35 -5.97 16.42 8.55
CA GLN A 35 -6.67 15.48 9.40
C GLN A 35 -8.04 15.28 8.75
N MET A 36 -8.27 14.09 8.20
CA MET A 36 -9.60 13.71 7.79
C MET A 36 -10.48 14.02 8.99
N SER A 37 -11.61 14.68 8.77
CA SER A 37 -12.51 15.09 9.86
C SER A 37 -12.62 13.92 10.84
N GLN A 38 -12.61 14.18 12.13
CA GLN A 38 -12.70 13.14 13.17
C GLN A 38 -13.94 12.23 12.99
N ASP A 39 -14.85 12.64 12.11
CA ASP A 39 -16.08 11.93 11.73
C ASP A 39 -15.94 11.05 10.48
N SER A 40 -14.75 10.95 9.85
CA SER A 40 -14.59 10.08 8.68
C SER A 40 -14.49 8.62 9.08
N GLN A 41 -15.45 7.83 8.67
CA GLN A 41 -15.50 6.38 8.88
C GLN A 41 -14.53 5.60 7.95
N ILE A 42 -13.96 6.27 6.96
CA ILE A 42 -13.01 5.70 6.00
C ILE A 42 -11.63 6.27 6.27
N HIS A 43 -10.65 5.37 6.46
CA HIS A 43 -9.26 5.74 6.51
C HIS A 43 -8.62 5.66 5.11
N CYS A 44 -7.69 6.56 4.82
CA CYS A 44 -6.94 6.56 3.57
C CYS A 44 -5.46 6.26 3.87
N LEU A 45 -4.98 5.13 3.37
CA LEU A 45 -3.57 4.73 3.44
C LEU A 45 -2.89 4.97 2.09
N THR A 46 -1.74 5.62 2.08
CA THR A 46 -1.01 5.90 0.84
C THR A 46 0.30 5.11 0.78
N ILE A 47 0.53 4.44 -0.34
CA ILE A 47 1.78 3.73 -0.68
C ILE A 47 2.41 4.48 -1.85
N ILE A 48 3.32 5.41 -1.54
CA ILE A 48 3.90 6.34 -2.51
C ILE A 48 5.43 6.24 -2.50
N GLY A 49 6.04 6.22 -3.68
CA GLY A 49 7.48 6.12 -3.85
C GLY A 49 7.99 4.69 -3.73
N GLN A 50 9.23 4.51 -3.32
CA GLN A 50 9.84 3.19 -3.16
C GLN A 50 9.42 2.54 -1.81
N ILE A 51 9.09 1.26 -1.82
CA ILE A 51 8.81 0.50 -0.60
C ILE A 51 10.14 0.18 0.07
N GLU A 52 10.33 0.77 1.26
CA GLU A 52 11.53 0.64 2.06
C GLU A 52 11.38 -0.51 3.07
N GLY A 53 12.34 -1.42 3.07
CA GLY A 53 12.40 -2.56 3.98
C GLY A 53 13.38 -2.35 5.13
N HIS A 54 14.21 -3.38 5.41
CA HIS A 54 15.16 -3.34 6.52
C HIS A 54 16.35 -2.40 6.27
N MET A 55 16.62 -2.04 5.01
CA MET A 55 17.70 -1.10 4.67
C MET A 55 17.12 0.29 4.46
N GLN A 56 17.64 1.25 5.22
CA GLN A 56 17.26 2.64 5.09
C GLN A 56 17.76 3.23 3.77
N LEU A 57 16.87 3.80 2.98
CA LEU A 57 17.19 4.48 1.73
C LEU A 57 17.66 5.93 1.98
N SER A 58 18.28 6.53 0.96
CA SER A 58 18.70 7.93 1.04
C SER A 58 17.52 8.85 1.36
N PRO A 59 17.68 9.85 2.26
CA PRO A 59 16.63 10.82 2.59
C PRO A 59 16.10 11.62 1.39
N GLN A 60 16.81 11.61 0.27
CA GLN A 60 16.37 12.26 -0.98
C GLN A 60 15.35 11.43 -1.75
N ASN A 61 15.19 10.14 -1.44
CA ASN A 61 14.22 9.27 -2.08
C ASN A 61 12.85 9.44 -1.40
N LYS A 62 11.79 9.47 -2.21
CA LYS A 62 10.43 9.30 -1.68
C LYS A 62 10.22 7.82 -1.39
N THR A 63 9.92 7.49 -0.14
CA THR A 63 9.74 6.12 0.31
C THR A 63 8.45 5.95 1.10
N THR A 64 7.90 4.74 1.03
CA THR A 64 6.92 4.24 1.98
C THR A 64 7.64 3.25 2.88
N LYS A 65 7.73 3.56 4.17
CA LYS A 65 8.40 2.73 5.18
C LYS A 65 7.40 1.72 5.76
N TYR A 66 7.68 0.44 5.59
CA TYR A 66 6.76 -0.61 6.03
C TYR A 66 6.55 -0.60 7.54
N GLU A 67 7.58 -0.25 8.33
CA GLU A 67 7.48 -0.11 9.79
C GLU A 67 6.57 1.04 10.25
N HIS A 68 6.23 1.98 9.35
CA HIS A 68 5.23 3.02 9.59
C HIS A 68 3.83 2.60 9.12
N VAL A 69 3.76 1.75 8.11
CA VAL A 69 2.49 1.26 7.53
C VAL A 69 1.85 0.20 8.44
N ILE A 70 2.63 -0.77 8.90
CA ILE A 70 2.11 -1.87 9.72
C ILE A 70 1.39 -1.39 10.98
N PRO A 71 1.95 -0.49 11.81
CA PRO A 71 1.23 0.03 12.98
C PRO A 71 -0.05 0.80 12.63
N GLN A 72 -0.09 1.47 11.48
CA GLN A 72 -1.30 2.15 11.00
C GLN A 72 -2.40 1.13 10.68
N ILE A 73 -2.07 0.04 9.98
CA ILE A 73 -3.03 -1.02 9.66
C ILE A 73 -3.57 -1.66 10.95
N VAL A 74 -2.73 -1.92 11.94
CA VAL A 74 -3.16 -2.42 13.25
C VAL A 74 -4.09 -1.43 13.95
N ALA A 75 -3.76 -0.13 13.93
CA ALA A 75 -4.60 0.91 14.52
C ALA A 75 -5.96 1.03 13.81
N ILE A 76 -5.99 0.86 12.49
CA ILE A 76 -7.23 0.84 11.70
C ILE A 76 -8.10 -0.35 12.10
N GLU A 77 -7.52 -1.53 12.20
CA GLU A 77 -8.23 -2.75 12.60
C GLU A 77 -8.87 -2.60 13.99
N GLN A 78 -8.16 -2.03 14.94
CA GLN A 78 -8.61 -1.87 16.32
C GLN A 78 -9.59 -0.70 16.53
N ASN A 79 -9.67 0.26 15.61
CA ASN A 79 -10.48 1.45 15.80
C ASN A 79 -11.95 1.22 15.36
N PRO A 80 -12.92 1.16 16.28
CA PRO A 80 -14.32 0.89 15.92
C PRO A 80 -14.96 2.00 15.09
N ASN A 81 -14.40 3.21 15.07
CA ASN A 81 -14.93 4.32 14.28
C ASN A 81 -14.49 4.26 12.81
N ILE A 82 -13.50 3.43 12.47
CA ILE A 82 -13.07 3.21 11.08
C ILE A 82 -13.81 1.99 10.56
N GLU A 83 -14.59 2.18 9.52
CA GLU A 83 -15.43 1.14 8.92
C GLU A 83 -14.87 0.58 7.62
N GLY A 84 -13.92 1.27 7.00
CA GLY A 84 -13.28 0.83 5.77
C GLY A 84 -11.97 1.52 5.48
N LEU A 85 -11.18 0.92 4.58
CA LEU A 85 -9.85 1.38 4.20
C LEU A 85 -9.75 1.58 2.69
N LEU A 86 -9.36 2.80 2.29
CA LEU A 86 -8.94 3.11 0.92
C LEU A 86 -7.41 3.10 0.84
N VAL A 87 -6.84 2.25 -0.02
CA VAL A 87 -5.40 2.18 -0.26
C VAL A 87 -5.06 2.84 -1.59
N ILE A 88 -4.29 3.92 -1.57
CA ILE A 88 -3.87 4.64 -2.77
C ILE A 88 -2.42 4.28 -3.10
N LEU A 89 -2.19 3.79 -4.33
CA LEU A 89 -0.86 3.37 -4.79
C LEU A 89 -0.33 4.30 -5.88
N ASN A 90 0.91 4.75 -5.69
CA ASN A 90 1.78 5.31 -6.72
C ASN A 90 3.23 4.94 -6.38
N THR A 91 3.60 3.69 -6.62
CA THR A 91 4.86 3.11 -6.19
C THR A 91 5.63 2.48 -7.34
N VAL A 92 6.93 2.59 -7.27
CA VAL A 92 7.89 1.90 -8.15
C VAL A 92 8.20 0.46 -7.68
N GLY A 93 7.60 0.03 -6.57
CA GLY A 93 7.96 -1.20 -5.87
C GLY A 93 9.11 -0.97 -4.89
N GLY A 94 9.86 -2.01 -4.53
CA GLY A 94 10.96 -1.93 -3.59
C GLY A 94 11.30 -3.25 -2.93
N ASP A 95 11.44 -3.25 -1.61
CA ASP A 95 11.76 -4.45 -0.82
C ASP A 95 10.61 -5.47 -0.86
N VAL A 96 10.97 -6.70 -1.23
CA VAL A 96 9.97 -7.77 -1.46
C VAL A 96 9.32 -8.23 -0.16
N GLU A 97 10.10 -8.40 0.91
CA GLU A 97 9.57 -8.84 2.20
C GLU A 97 8.66 -7.78 2.82
N ALA A 98 9.08 -6.52 2.77
CA ALA A 98 8.27 -5.41 3.25
C ALA A 98 6.95 -5.27 2.47
N GLY A 99 7.01 -5.39 1.14
CA GLY A 99 5.82 -5.31 0.29
C GLY A 99 4.85 -6.48 0.51
N LEU A 100 5.35 -7.71 0.64
CA LEU A 100 4.52 -8.86 0.99
C LEU A 100 3.92 -8.74 2.39
N ALA A 101 4.69 -8.24 3.38
CA ALA A 101 4.16 -8.01 4.72
C ALA A 101 2.98 -7.02 4.72
N ILE A 102 3.09 -5.92 3.97
CA ILE A 102 1.99 -4.97 3.78
C ILE A 102 0.80 -5.65 3.09
N ALA A 103 1.04 -6.40 2.02
CA ALA A 103 -0.02 -7.07 1.27
C ALA A 103 -0.78 -8.10 2.11
N GLU A 104 -0.08 -8.94 2.88
CA GLU A 104 -0.70 -9.92 3.79
C GLU A 104 -1.51 -9.23 4.91
N MET A 105 -0.99 -8.13 5.46
CA MET A 105 -1.72 -7.35 6.47
C MET A 105 -3.02 -6.78 5.91
N LEU A 106 -2.99 -6.21 4.70
CA LEU A 106 -4.18 -5.68 4.03
C LEU A 106 -5.19 -6.79 3.72
N ALA A 107 -4.73 -7.92 3.19
CA ALA A 107 -5.59 -9.05 2.85
C ALA A 107 -6.23 -9.76 4.06
N SER A 108 -5.69 -9.52 5.26
CA SER A 108 -6.18 -10.11 6.52
C SER A 108 -7.06 -9.19 7.36
N LEU A 109 -7.30 -7.94 6.90
CA LEU A 109 -8.19 -7.02 7.61
C LEU A 109 -9.63 -7.53 7.65
N SER A 110 -10.31 -7.35 8.78
CA SER A 110 -11.74 -7.67 8.94
C SER A 110 -12.66 -6.60 8.33
N LYS A 111 -12.10 -5.43 8.04
CA LYS A 111 -12.82 -4.28 7.51
C LYS A 111 -12.75 -4.23 5.99
N PRO A 112 -13.81 -3.78 5.31
CA PRO A 112 -13.81 -3.58 3.86
C PRO A 112 -12.66 -2.72 3.37
N THR A 113 -12.01 -3.18 2.31
CA THR A 113 -10.83 -2.55 1.72
C THR A 113 -10.99 -2.33 0.22
N VAL A 114 -10.55 -1.18 -0.27
CA VAL A 114 -10.46 -0.90 -1.70
C VAL A 114 -9.10 -0.32 -2.02
N SER A 115 -8.44 -0.85 -3.03
CA SER A 115 -7.19 -0.29 -3.56
C SER A 115 -7.44 0.52 -4.83
N ILE A 116 -6.60 1.52 -5.08
CA ILE A 116 -6.56 2.25 -6.35
C ILE A 116 -5.13 2.56 -6.76
N VAL A 117 -4.75 2.13 -7.96
CA VAL A 117 -3.49 2.49 -8.60
C VAL A 117 -3.70 3.77 -9.41
N LEU A 118 -3.09 4.88 -8.97
CA LEU A 118 -3.27 6.20 -9.63
C LEU A 118 -2.16 6.53 -10.64
N GLY A 119 -0.94 6.09 -10.42
CA GLY A 119 0.19 6.31 -11.33
C GLY A 119 0.93 5.03 -11.61
N GLY A 120 1.69 4.54 -10.65
CA GLY A 120 2.42 3.27 -10.74
C GLY A 120 2.01 2.27 -9.65
N GLY A 121 1.84 1.01 -10.03
CA GLY A 121 1.71 -0.13 -9.11
C GLY A 121 2.74 -1.20 -9.48
N HIS A 122 4.04 -0.81 -9.48
CA HIS A 122 5.08 -1.61 -10.11
C HIS A 122 5.69 -2.65 -9.16
N SER A 123 6.15 -3.78 -9.74
CA SER A 123 6.95 -4.79 -9.03
C SER A 123 6.20 -5.30 -7.78
N ILE A 124 6.76 -5.19 -6.58
CA ILE A 124 6.11 -5.60 -5.34
C ILE A 124 4.90 -4.73 -4.96
N GLY A 125 4.63 -3.65 -5.68
CA GLY A 125 3.36 -2.92 -5.62
C GLY A 125 2.17 -3.69 -6.19
N VAL A 126 2.41 -4.69 -7.07
CA VAL A 126 1.36 -5.55 -7.65
C VAL A 126 0.63 -6.36 -6.57
N PRO A 127 1.30 -7.14 -5.70
CA PRO A 127 0.64 -7.81 -4.58
C PRO A 127 -0.17 -6.85 -3.70
N ILE A 128 0.37 -5.66 -3.38
CA ILE A 128 -0.35 -4.68 -2.57
C ILE A 128 -1.62 -4.19 -3.28
N ALA A 129 -1.56 -3.97 -4.60
CA ALA A 129 -2.72 -3.53 -5.36
C ALA A 129 -3.87 -4.54 -5.37
N VAL A 130 -3.55 -5.84 -5.37
CA VAL A 130 -4.55 -6.92 -5.42
C VAL A 130 -4.96 -7.45 -4.03
N SER A 131 -4.35 -6.98 -2.96
CA SER A 131 -4.59 -7.48 -1.59
C SER A 131 -5.92 -7.03 -0.98
N CYS A 132 -6.56 -6.01 -1.54
CA CYS A 132 -7.84 -5.48 -1.05
C CYS A 132 -9.03 -6.25 -1.62
N ASP A 133 -10.22 -6.14 -0.97
CA ASP A 133 -11.46 -6.79 -1.41
C ASP A 133 -11.87 -6.35 -2.82
N TYR A 134 -11.52 -5.13 -3.19
CA TYR A 134 -11.75 -4.61 -4.54
C TYR A 134 -10.61 -3.69 -4.99
N SER A 135 -10.28 -3.75 -6.27
CA SER A 135 -9.15 -3.01 -6.82
C SER A 135 -9.52 -2.17 -8.04
N TYR A 136 -9.04 -0.93 -8.08
CA TYR A 136 -9.15 -0.02 -9.21
C TYR A 136 -7.79 0.35 -9.78
N ILE A 137 -7.75 0.68 -11.05
CA ILE A 137 -6.61 1.30 -11.73
C ILE A 137 -7.09 2.51 -12.52
N ALA A 138 -6.39 3.64 -12.43
CA ALA A 138 -6.66 4.79 -13.29
C ALA A 138 -6.32 4.45 -14.76
N GLU A 139 -7.02 5.06 -15.70
CA GLU A 139 -6.90 4.77 -17.15
C GLU A 139 -5.46 4.87 -17.66
N THR A 140 -4.70 5.83 -17.16
CA THR A 140 -3.29 6.07 -17.56
C THR A 140 -2.27 5.44 -16.59
N ALA A 141 -2.73 4.80 -15.53
CA ALA A 141 -1.84 4.17 -14.57
C ALA A 141 -1.25 2.87 -15.11
N THR A 142 -0.06 2.54 -14.65
CA THR A 142 0.72 1.42 -15.16
C THR A 142 1.14 0.47 -14.06
N MET A 143 1.23 -0.82 -14.39
CA MET A 143 1.77 -1.84 -13.50
C MET A 143 2.87 -2.61 -14.25
N THR A 144 4.05 -2.72 -13.63
CA THR A 144 5.17 -3.49 -14.17
C THR A 144 5.29 -4.81 -13.44
N ILE A 145 5.22 -5.89 -14.21
CA ILE A 145 5.39 -7.27 -13.74
C ILE A 145 6.72 -7.76 -14.24
N HIS A 146 7.61 -8.18 -13.35
CA HIS A 146 8.94 -8.69 -13.69
C HIS A 146 9.44 -9.67 -12.63
N PRO A 147 10.43 -10.53 -12.94
CA PRO A 147 11.04 -11.43 -11.97
C PRO A 147 11.70 -10.66 -10.81
N ILE A 148 11.82 -11.32 -9.66
CA ILE A 148 12.58 -10.76 -8.53
C ILE A 148 14.03 -10.53 -8.95
N ARG A 149 14.58 -9.39 -8.53
CA ARG A 149 15.95 -8.98 -8.80
C ARG A 149 16.75 -8.97 -7.52
N LEU A 150 17.98 -9.43 -7.59
CA LEU A 150 18.96 -9.31 -6.52
C LEU A 150 20.07 -8.37 -6.95
N THR A 151 20.40 -7.42 -6.09
CA THR A 151 21.58 -6.55 -6.28
C THR A 151 22.50 -6.72 -5.09
N GLY A 152 23.76 -7.06 -5.32
CA GLY A 152 24.74 -7.22 -4.26
C GLY A 152 25.70 -8.40 -4.47
N LEU A 153 26.48 -8.72 -3.43
CA LEU A 153 27.37 -9.85 -3.39
C LEU A 153 26.58 -11.15 -3.25
N VAL A 154 26.78 -12.09 -4.17
CA VAL A 154 26.17 -13.44 -4.10
C VAL A 154 27.18 -14.40 -3.51
N ILE A 155 26.83 -15.01 -2.37
CA ILE A 155 27.59 -16.09 -1.73
C ILE A 155 26.74 -17.36 -1.81
N GLY A 156 27.26 -18.41 -2.45
CA GLY A 156 26.53 -19.67 -2.63
C GLY A 156 25.48 -19.56 -3.75
N VAL A 157 25.93 -19.63 -5.00
CA VAL A 157 25.06 -19.45 -6.19
C VAL A 157 23.83 -20.37 -6.21
N PRO A 158 23.93 -21.70 -5.95
CA PRO A 158 22.76 -22.57 -5.94
C PRO A 158 21.72 -22.18 -4.87
N GLN A 159 22.17 -21.89 -3.66
CA GLN A 159 21.31 -21.51 -2.54
C GLN A 159 20.62 -20.16 -2.79
N THR A 160 21.34 -19.23 -3.41
CA THR A 160 20.75 -17.94 -3.80
C THR A 160 19.69 -18.10 -4.86
N PHE A 161 19.92 -18.99 -5.85
CA PHE A 161 18.92 -19.28 -6.88
C PHE A 161 17.66 -19.90 -6.27
N GLU A 162 17.81 -20.94 -5.43
CA GLU A 162 16.67 -21.56 -4.73
C GLU A 162 15.89 -20.56 -3.86
N TYR A 163 16.60 -19.66 -3.19
CA TYR A 163 15.97 -18.61 -2.39
C TYR A 163 15.14 -17.65 -3.24
N LEU A 164 15.72 -17.16 -4.34
CA LEU A 164 15.01 -16.25 -5.25
C LEU A 164 13.80 -16.91 -5.91
N ASP A 165 13.90 -18.17 -6.27
CA ASP A 165 12.82 -18.96 -6.85
C ASP A 165 11.66 -19.08 -5.85
N LYS A 166 11.94 -19.46 -4.61
CA LYS A 166 10.92 -19.49 -3.53
C LYS A 166 10.28 -18.14 -3.26
N MET A 167 11.06 -17.07 -3.28
CA MET A 167 10.54 -15.70 -3.11
C MET A 167 9.59 -15.33 -4.25
N GLN A 168 9.95 -15.69 -5.47
CA GLN A 168 9.15 -15.44 -6.66
C GLN A 168 7.84 -16.23 -6.65
N GLU A 169 7.89 -17.51 -6.24
CA GLU A 169 6.70 -18.33 -6.05
C GLU A 169 5.74 -17.72 -5.02
N ARG A 170 6.24 -17.15 -3.92
CA ARG A 170 5.42 -16.44 -2.93
C ARG A 170 4.65 -15.27 -3.56
N VAL A 171 5.32 -14.47 -4.40
CA VAL A 171 4.67 -13.35 -5.11
C VAL A 171 3.61 -13.86 -6.08
N ILE A 172 3.94 -14.89 -6.88
CA ILE A 172 3.03 -15.48 -7.86
C ILE A 172 1.78 -16.02 -7.14
N ASN A 173 1.97 -16.83 -6.11
CA ASN A 173 0.90 -17.44 -5.34
C ASN A 173 0.00 -16.39 -4.68
N PHE A 174 0.58 -15.32 -4.13
CA PHE A 174 -0.19 -14.24 -3.54
C PHE A 174 -1.08 -13.54 -4.58
N VAL A 175 -0.49 -13.14 -5.72
CA VAL A 175 -1.23 -12.42 -6.76
C VAL A 175 -2.34 -13.26 -7.36
N THR A 176 -2.08 -14.52 -7.66
CA THR A 176 -3.09 -15.44 -8.25
C THR A 176 -4.19 -15.81 -7.27
N LYS A 177 -3.91 -15.84 -5.98
CA LYS A 177 -4.92 -16.04 -4.93
C LYS A 177 -5.85 -14.85 -4.76
N HIS A 178 -5.32 -13.62 -4.91
CA HIS A 178 -6.03 -12.38 -4.63
C HIS A 178 -6.52 -11.63 -5.89
N SER A 179 -6.46 -12.27 -7.06
CA SER A 179 -6.95 -11.72 -8.32
C SER A 179 -7.55 -12.82 -9.21
N LYS A 180 -8.00 -12.45 -10.39
CA LYS A 180 -8.53 -13.41 -11.39
C LYS A 180 -7.48 -13.81 -12.42
N VAL A 181 -6.25 -13.29 -12.33
CA VAL A 181 -5.17 -13.66 -13.25
C VAL A 181 -4.75 -15.10 -12.98
N THR A 182 -4.57 -15.87 -14.05
CA THR A 182 -4.07 -17.25 -13.91
C THR A 182 -2.56 -17.24 -13.65
N GLU A 183 -2.06 -18.28 -12.98
CA GLU A 183 -0.64 -18.46 -12.73
C GLU A 183 0.17 -18.46 -14.04
N GLU A 184 -0.34 -19.15 -15.06
CA GLU A 184 0.26 -19.24 -16.38
C GLU A 184 0.39 -17.85 -17.01
N SER A 185 -0.72 -17.09 -17.10
CA SER A 185 -0.70 -15.74 -17.66
C SER A 185 0.19 -14.78 -16.87
N PHE A 186 0.20 -14.88 -15.54
CA PHE A 186 1.06 -14.04 -14.72
C PHE A 186 2.54 -14.36 -14.93
N LYS A 187 2.91 -15.65 -15.05
CA LYS A 187 4.27 -16.07 -15.39
C LYS A 187 4.68 -15.65 -16.80
N GLU A 188 3.78 -15.75 -17.79
CA GLU A 188 4.05 -15.27 -19.14
C GLU A 188 4.39 -13.78 -19.16
N LEU A 189 3.61 -12.95 -18.45
CA LEU A 189 3.87 -11.51 -18.31
C LEU A 189 5.20 -11.25 -17.58
N MET A 190 5.48 -12.00 -16.53
CA MET A 190 6.68 -11.86 -15.71
C MET A 190 7.96 -12.16 -16.50
N PHE A 191 7.93 -13.17 -17.37
CA PHE A 191 9.11 -13.63 -18.13
C PHE A 191 9.11 -13.17 -19.59
N ALA A 192 8.20 -12.30 -19.99
CA ALA A 192 8.13 -11.78 -21.35
C ALA A 192 9.42 -11.03 -21.72
N LYS A 193 9.93 -11.31 -22.94
CA LYS A 193 11.12 -10.66 -23.49
C LYS A 193 10.71 -9.61 -24.52
N GLY A 194 11.37 -8.45 -24.49
CA GLY A 194 11.18 -7.40 -25.49
C GLY A 194 10.07 -6.39 -25.18
N ASN A 195 9.26 -6.61 -24.16
CA ASN A 195 8.21 -5.65 -23.73
C ASN A 195 8.78 -4.52 -22.86
N LEU A 196 9.89 -4.77 -22.18
CA LEU A 196 10.66 -3.76 -21.45
C LEU A 196 11.98 -3.51 -22.18
N THR A 197 12.33 -2.27 -22.41
CA THR A 197 13.42 -1.86 -23.32
C THR A 197 14.82 -2.40 -22.92
N ARG A 198 15.02 -2.81 -21.67
CA ARG A 198 16.30 -3.27 -21.14
C ARG A 198 16.19 -4.44 -20.16
N ASP A 199 15.02 -5.10 -20.07
CA ASP A 199 14.78 -6.08 -19.03
C ASP A 199 13.69 -7.09 -19.42
N ILE A 200 13.54 -8.13 -18.57
CA ILE A 200 12.50 -9.13 -18.67
C ILE A 200 11.29 -8.62 -17.88
N GLY A 201 10.09 -8.78 -18.43
CA GLY A 201 8.83 -8.40 -17.82
C GLY A 201 7.91 -7.64 -18.77
N THR A 202 6.79 -7.20 -18.24
CA THR A 202 5.74 -6.50 -19.00
C THR A 202 5.21 -5.30 -18.22
N ASN A 203 4.90 -4.22 -18.94
CA ASN A 203 4.06 -3.15 -18.44
C ASN A 203 2.64 -3.34 -18.96
N VAL A 204 1.66 -3.25 -18.06
CA VAL A 204 0.24 -3.22 -18.39
C VAL A 204 -0.35 -1.86 -17.98
N ILE A 205 -1.27 -1.33 -18.77
CA ILE A 205 -1.81 0.03 -18.62
C ILE A 205 -3.33 -0.06 -18.50
N GLY A 206 -3.89 0.56 -17.47
CA GLY A 206 -5.33 0.73 -17.30
C GLY A 206 -6.15 -0.54 -17.62
N ASN A 207 -6.88 -0.51 -18.72
CA ASN A 207 -7.73 -1.62 -19.18
C ASN A 207 -6.99 -2.94 -19.41
N GLU A 208 -5.70 -2.93 -19.74
CA GLU A 208 -4.93 -4.17 -19.92
C GLU A 208 -4.86 -4.95 -18.60
N ALA A 209 -4.64 -4.25 -17.48
CA ALA A 209 -4.61 -4.88 -16.15
C ALA A 209 -5.96 -5.51 -15.76
N VAL A 210 -7.07 -4.91 -16.21
CA VAL A 210 -8.41 -5.44 -16.01
C VAL A 210 -8.67 -6.65 -16.91
N ASN A 211 -8.31 -6.55 -18.19
CA ASN A 211 -8.54 -7.61 -19.18
C ASN A 211 -7.82 -8.92 -18.84
N ILE A 212 -6.62 -8.84 -18.25
CA ILE A 212 -5.89 -10.02 -17.77
C ILE A 212 -6.39 -10.53 -16.41
N GLY A 213 -7.36 -9.86 -15.81
CA GLY A 213 -7.95 -10.26 -14.53
C GLY A 213 -7.12 -9.90 -13.29
N MET A 214 -6.12 -9.04 -13.41
CA MET A 214 -5.28 -8.64 -12.28
C MET A 214 -5.95 -7.57 -11.41
N ILE A 215 -6.63 -6.60 -12.02
CA ILE A 215 -7.39 -5.53 -11.35
C ILE A 215 -8.88 -5.69 -11.68
N ASN A 216 -9.77 -5.30 -10.78
CA ASN A 216 -11.20 -5.48 -10.99
C ASN A 216 -11.78 -4.50 -12.02
N GLU A 217 -11.46 -3.20 -11.92
CA GLU A 217 -12.03 -2.18 -12.79
C GLU A 217 -11.07 -1.02 -13.06
N VAL A 218 -11.28 -0.34 -14.20
CA VAL A 218 -10.71 0.98 -14.43
C VAL A 218 -11.59 2.03 -13.76
N GLY A 219 -10.97 2.91 -12.97
CA GLY A 219 -11.70 3.97 -12.28
C GLY A 219 -10.80 4.93 -11.53
N GLY A 220 -11.41 6.00 -11.04
CA GLY A 220 -10.76 7.01 -10.21
C GLY A 220 -11.21 6.92 -8.74
N VAL A 221 -10.76 7.89 -7.94
CA VAL A 221 -11.04 7.91 -6.50
C VAL A 221 -12.55 7.93 -6.20
N GLY A 222 -13.35 8.58 -7.05
CA GLY A 222 -14.81 8.64 -6.85
C GLY A 222 -15.49 7.27 -6.97
N GLN A 223 -15.04 6.41 -7.92
CA GLN A 223 -15.53 5.04 -8.05
C GLN A 223 -15.06 4.19 -6.89
N ALA A 224 -13.77 4.29 -6.52
CA ALA A 224 -13.20 3.57 -5.40
C ALA A 224 -13.93 3.87 -4.07
N MET A 225 -14.24 5.14 -3.80
CA MET A 225 -15.00 5.56 -2.61
C MET A 225 -16.44 5.04 -2.62
N ARG A 226 -17.14 5.06 -3.76
CA ARG A 226 -18.49 4.50 -3.86
C ARG A 226 -18.47 2.99 -3.59
N LYS A 227 -17.52 2.27 -4.20
CA LYS A 227 -17.36 0.83 -3.99
C LYS A 227 -17.08 0.50 -2.54
N LEU A 228 -16.21 1.26 -1.87
CA LEU A 228 -15.90 1.06 -0.47
C LEU A 228 -17.15 1.27 0.41
N ASN A 229 -17.95 2.30 0.15
CA ASN A 229 -19.20 2.52 0.89
C ASN A 229 -20.23 1.39 0.64
N GLU A 230 -20.29 0.82 -0.57
CA GLU A 230 -21.11 -0.35 -0.87
C GLU A 230 -20.67 -1.56 -0.02
N LEU A 231 -19.37 -1.83 0.02
CA LEU A 231 -18.81 -2.93 0.81
C LEU A 231 -19.04 -2.75 2.32
N ILE A 232 -18.87 -1.52 2.84
CA ILE A 232 -19.16 -1.20 4.24
C ILE A 232 -20.63 -1.46 4.56
N SER A 233 -21.53 -1.06 3.68
CA SER A 233 -22.97 -1.27 3.87
C SER A 233 -23.33 -2.75 3.86
N ALA A 234 -22.73 -3.54 2.97
CA ALA A 234 -22.95 -4.99 2.91
C ALA A 234 -22.44 -5.70 4.18
N ASN A 235 -21.22 -5.34 4.64
CA ASN A 235 -20.63 -5.92 5.86
C ASN A 235 -21.48 -5.65 7.12
N LYS A 236 -22.10 -4.47 7.23
CA LYS A 236 -23.02 -4.16 8.32
C LYS A 236 -24.30 -5.02 8.31
N HIS A 237 -24.80 -5.36 7.14
CA HIS A 237 -25.98 -6.22 7.01
C HIS A 237 -25.68 -7.68 7.39
N GLU A 238 -24.50 -8.19 7.07
CA GLU A 238 -24.08 -9.54 7.43
C GLU A 238 -23.86 -9.67 8.95
N SER A 239 -23.16 -8.72 9.57
CA SER A 239 -22.91 -8.72 11.03
C SER A 239 -24.18 -8.48 11.87
N GLY A 240 -25.13 -7.70 11.41
CA GLY A 240 -26.42 -7.49 12.09
C GLY A 240 -27.40 -8.67 11.98
N GLY A 241 -27.22 -9.55 10.99
CA GLY A 241 -28.02 -10.77 10.82
C GLY A 241 -27.67 -11.90 11.77
N GLU A 242 -26.42 -12.00 12.21
CA GLU A 242 -25.96 -13.04 13.14
C GLU A 242 -26.39 -12.79 14.59
N GLU A 243 -26.48 -11.52 15.02
CA GLU A 243 -26.99 -11.19 16.39
C GLU A 243 -28.48 -11.49 16.56
N GLY A 244 -29.28 -11.50 15.49
CA GLY A 244 -30.72 -11.80 15.53
C GLY A 244 -31.07 -13.29 15.63
N LEU A 245 -30.13 -14.20 15.45
CA LEU A 245 -30.33 -15.66 15.50
C LEU A 245 -29.96 -16.30 16.86
N LEU A 246 -29.42 -15.53 17.79
CA LEU A 246 -28.99 -15.99 19.12
C LEU A 246 -29.89 -15.51 20.27
N GLN A 247 -31.07 -14.98 19.94
CA GLN A 247 -32.15 -14.65 20.94
C GLN A 247 -33.35 -15.63 20.76
#